data_fc1833c1c68ae4d070af688532519600
#
_entry.id   fc1833c1c68ae4d070af688532519600
#
_cell.length_a   1.000
_cell.length_b   1.000
_cell.length_c   1.000
_cell.angle_alpha   90.00
_cell.angle_beta   90.00
_cell.angle_gamma   90.00
#
_symmetry.space_group_name_H-M   'P 1'
#
loop_
_entity.id
_entity.type
_entity.pdbx_description
1 polymer ?
#
loop_
_entity_poly.entity_id
_entity_poly.type
_entity_poly.pdbx_seq_one_letter_code
_entity_poly.pdbx_strand_id
1 'polypeptide(L)'
;MEEFISKDVKSNLTKLGLYQIFGGSVGILIIIWAIYTSPLLTGLTVLVYLFILLFYAYSIFCGTLCLKTKKNALGHSVTNQILQVIGFAIMGFAFNYVSGLYLTIGLDLTDSIKLDFGAGISKFDFNLNNEKDRLEVDFNLVAFAVIFWINKLMKKVKEEAIIIQTSSIGKT
;
A
#
# COMPACT_ATOMS: atom_id res chain seq x y z
N MET A 1 9.70 21.64 9.83
CA MET A 1 10.47 20.41 9.49
C MET A 1 11.10 20.47 8.09
N GLU A 2 10.60 21.34 7.22
CA GLU A 2 11.11 21.46 5.84
C GLU A 2 12.56 21.99 5.75
N GLU A 3 13.02 22.70 6.75
CA GLU A 3 14.35 23.39 6.79
C GLU A 3 15.53 22.43 7.07
N PHE A 4 15.24 21.17 7.49
CA PHE A 4 16.23 20.28 8.07
C PHE A 4 16.34 18.90 7.41
N ILE A 5 15.75 18.72 6.23
CA ILE A 5 15.79 17.46 5.51
C ILE A 5 16.78 17.54 4.35
N SER A 6 17.73 16.59 4.29
CA SER A 6 18.70 16.53 3.21
C SER A 6 18.03 16.35 1.84
N LYS A 7 18.71 16.79 0.77
CA LYS A 7 18.24 16.61 -0.61
C LYS A 7 17.95 15.14 -0.93
N ASP A 8 18.74 14.23 -0.36
CA ASP A 8 18.59 12.80 -0.58
C ASP A 8 17.31 12.26 0.09
N VAL A 9 17.03 12.62 1.34
CA VAL A 9 15.78 12.25 2.02
C VAL A 9 14.58 12.83 1.27
N LYS A 10 14.63 14.08 0.85
CA LYS A 10 13.56 14.72 0.08
C LYS A 10 13.30 13.99 -1.25
N SER A 11 14.35 13.62 -1.97
CA SER A 11 14.25 12.84 -3.22
C SER A 11 13.57 11.49 -2.99
N ASN A 12 13.95 10.76 -1.92
CA ASN A 12 13.34 9.48 -1.58
C ASN A 12 11.87 9.62 -1.17
N LEU A 13 11.51 10.65 -0.40
CA LEU A 13 10.11 10.97 -0.08
C LEU A 13 9.29 11.26 -1.33
N THR A 14 9.85 12.00 -2.29
CA THR A 14 9.20 12.30 -3.56
C THR A 14 8.94 11.02 -4.36
N LYS A 15 9.93 10.13 -4.48
CA LYS A 15 9.78 8.84 -5.18
C LYS A 15 8.69 7.97 -4.54
N LEU A 16 8.71 7.86 -3.20
CA LEU A 16 7.71 7.11 -2.45
C LEU A 16 6.32 7.72 -2.62
N GLY A 17 6.22 9.05 -2.56
CA GLY A 17 4.97 9.77 -2.75
C GLY A 17 4.37 9.55 -4.13
N LEU A 18 5.17 9.68 -5.18
CA LEU A 18 4.73 9.43 -6.56
C LEU A 18 4.31 7.97 -6.77
N TYR A 19 5.05 7.01 -6.22
CA TYR A 19 4.68 5.59 -6.26
C TYR A 19 3.29 5.32 -5.67
N GLN A 20 3.00 5.88 -4.49
CA GLN A 20 1.71 5.68 -3.80
C GLN A 20 0.56 6.41 -4.49
N ILE A 21 0.78 7.64 -5.00
CA ILE A 21 -0.23 8.36 -5.78
C ILE A 21 -0.54 7.61 -7.06
N PHE A 22 0.47 7.17 -7.80
CA PHE A 22 0.29 6.42 -9.04
C PHE A 22 -0.50 5.13 -8.78
N GLY A 23 -0.10 4.32 -7.79
CA GLY A 23 -0.79 3.08 -7.45
C GLY A 23 -2.24 3.31 -7.02
N GLY A 24 -2.50 4.30 -6.16
CA GLY A 24 -3.85 4.66 -5.74
C GLY A 24 -4.72 5.14 -6.91
N SER A 25 -4.16 5.95 -7.81
CA SER A 25 -4.89 6.44 -9.00
C SER A 25 -5.25 5.31 -9.95
N VAL A 26 -4.31 4.40 -10.24
CA VAL A 26 -4.59 3.20 -11.06
C VAL A 26 -5.66 2.34 -10.40
N GLY A 27 -5.59 2.13 -9.08
CA GLY A 27 -6.60 1.38 -8.35
C GLY A 27 -7.99 2.00 -8.45
N ILE A 28 -8.13 3.33 -8.33
CA ILE A 28 -9.41 4.02 -8.54
C ILE A 28 -9.94 3.80 -9.95
N LEU A 29 -9.09 3.86 -10.98
CA LEU A 29 -9.49 3.60 -12.36
C LEU A 29 -9.98 2.16 -12.55
N ILE A 30 -9.34 1.18 -11.92
CA ILE A 30 -9.77 -0.22 -11.93
C ILE A 30 -11.18 -0.34 -11.31
N ILE A 31 -11.46 0.32 -10.19
CA ILE A 31 -12.78 0.28 -9.55
C ILE A 31 -13.84 0.97 -10.42
N ILE A 32 -13.52 2.11 -11.01
CA ILE A 32 -14.45 2.78 -11.94
C ILE A 32 -14.78 1.86 -13.12
N TRP A 33 -13.76 1.21 -13.68
CA TRP A 33 -13.95 0.21 -14.74
C TRP A 33 -14.83 -0.97 -14.29
N ALA A 34 -14.56 -1.51 -13.10
CA ALA A 34 -15.34 -2.62 -12.54
C ALA A 34 -16.82 -2.22 -12.32
N ILE A 35 -17.09 -1.01 -11.84
CA ILE A 35 -18.46 -0.50 -11.70
C ILE A 35 -19.15 -0.38 -13.07
N TYR A 36 -18.44 0.16 -14.06
CA TYR A 36 -18.98 0.34 -15.42
C TYR A 36 -19.33 -0.98 -16.12
N THR A 37 -18.52 -2.02 -15.88
CA THR A 37 -18.67 -3.35 -16.51
C THR A 37 -19.54 -4.31 -15.70
N SER A 38 -19.94 -3.93 -14.49
CA SER A 38 -20.73 -4.79 -13.61
C SER A 38 -22.18 -4.90 -14.09
N PRO A 39 -22.69 -6.12 -14.38
CA PRO A 39 -24.04 -6.31 -14.89
C PRO A 39 -25.12 -6.04 -13.84
N LEU A 40 -24.80 -6.14 -12.55
CA LEU A 40 -25.72 -5.98 -11.43
C LEU A 40 -25.01 -5.26 -10.27
N LEU A 41 -25.45 -4.04 -9.98
CA LEU A 41 -25.02 -3.28 -8.81
C LEU A 41 -26.02 -3.49 -7.67
N THR A 42 -25.75 -4.43 -6.80
CA THR A 42 -26.50 -4.57 -5.55
C THR A 42 -26.02 -3.57 -4.50
N GLY A 43 -26.83 -3.26 -3.50
CA GLY A 43 -26.42 -2.37 -2.41
C GLY A 43 -25.13 -2.85 -1.69
N LEU A 44 -24.96 -4.16 -1.53
CA LEU A 44 -23.75 -4.75 -0.96
C LEU A 44 -22.54 -4.51 -1.86
N THR A 45 -22.66 -4.71 -3.17
CA THR A 45 -21.58 -4.48 -4.14
C THR A 45 -21.13 -3.02 -4.13
N VAL A 46 -22.08 -2.08 -4.04
CA VAL A 46 -21.77 -0.64 -3.94
C VAL A 46 -21.00 -0.34 -2.66
N LEU A 47 -21.41 -0.89 -1.51
CA LEU A 47 -20.68 -0.72 -0.23
C LEU A 47 -19.26 -1.25 -0.32
N VAL A 48 -19.07 -2.42 -0.95
CA VAL A 48 -17.74 -2.99 -1.17
C VAL A 48 -16.88 -2.05 -2.02
N TYR A 49 -17.36 -1.57 -3.15
CA TYR A 49 -16.61 -0.63 -3.98
C TYR A 49 -16.26 0.67 -3.25
N LEU A 50 -17.18 1.22 -2.45
CA LEU A 50 -16.89 2.40 -1.63
C LEU A 50 -15.78 2.13 -0.61
N PHE A 51 -15.83 0.97 0.04
CA PHE A 51 -14.80 0.55 1.00
C PHE A 51 -13.42 0.47 0.34
N ILE A 52 -13.33 -0.10 -0.86
CA ILE A 52 -12.08 -0.21 -1.61
C ILE A 52 -11.57 1.16 -2.06
N LEU A 53 -12.48 2.02 -2.53
CA LEU A 53 -12.11 3.39 -2.92
C LEU A 53 -11.44 4.13 -1.76
N LEU A 54 -11.85 3.89 -0.50
CA LEU A 54 -11.19 4.46 0.68
C LEU A 54 -9.74 4.00 0.82
N PHE A 55 -9.41 2.73 0.53
CA PHE A 55 -8.03 2.24 0.57
C PHE A 55 -7.17 2.90 -0.51
N TYR A 56 -7.66 3.01 -1.74
CA TYR A 56 -6.92 3.69 -2.80
C TYR A 56 -6.78 5.20 -2.53
N ALA A 57 -7.82 5.85 -2.03
CA ALA A 57 -7.76 7.24 -1.59
C ALA A 57 -6.74 7.42 -0.43
N TYR A 58 -6.68 6.48 0.50
CA TYR A 58 -5.68 6.47 1.57
C TYR A 58 -4.26 6.34 1.02
N SER A 59 -4.03 5.53 -0.02
CA SER A 59 -2.72 5.45 -0.69
C SER A 59 -2.32 6.80 -1.30
N ILE A 60 -3.25 7.48 -2.00
CA ILE A 60 -3.01 8.82 -2.55
C ILE A 60 -2.73 9.82 -1.43
N PHE A 61 -3.49 9.77 -0.33
CA PHE A 61 -3.27 10.61 0.84
C PHE A 61 -1.85 10.40 1.41
N CYS A 62 -1.39 9.16 1.61
CA CYS A 62 -0.04 8.86 2.07
C CYS A 62 1.01 9.44 1.13
N GLY A 63 0.82 9.29 -0.19
CA GLY A 63 1.70 9.87 -1.19
C GLY A 63 1.76 11.39 -1.14
N THR A 64 0.63 12.07 -0.95
CA THR A 64 0.58 13.54 -0.81
C THR A 64 1.28 14.03 0.47
N LEU A 65 1.21 13.28 1.56
CA LEU A 65 1.96 13.57 2.79
C LEU A 65 3.48 13.48 2.54
N CYS A 66 3.94 12.50 1.77
CA CYS A 66 5.33 12.36 1.40
C CYS A 66 5.81 13.53 0.53
N LEU A 67 5.05 13.93 -0.49
CA LEU A 67 5.38 15.09 -1.33
C LEU A 67 5.44 16.40 -0.54
N LYS A 68 4.57 16.54 0.46
CA LYS A 68 4.52 17.70 1.37
C LYS A 68 5.48 17.58 2.56
N THR A 69 6.35 16.57 2.58
CA THR A 69 7.33 16.32 3.67
C THR A 69 6.75 16.43 5.08
N LYS A 70 5.53 15.93 5.28
CA LYS A 70 4.84 15.98 6.57
C LYS A 70 5.46 15.02 7.59
N LYS A 71 5.44 15.38 8.88
CA LYS A 71 6.08 14.62 9.97
C LYS A 71 5.66 13.14 10.02
N ASN A 72 4.40 12.85 9.75
CA ASN A 72 3.83 11.51 9.87
C ASN A 72 3.78 10.76 8.53
N ALA A 73 4.33 11.33 7.44
CA ALA A 73 4.26 10.76 6.09
C ALA A 73 4.76 9.31 6.03
N LEU A 74 5.94 9.05 6.61
CA LEU A 74 6.53 7.71 6.60
C LEU A 74 5.73 6.71 7.44
N GLY A 75 5.16 7.12 8.57
CA GLY A 75 4.29 6.27 9.39
C GLY A 75 3.04 5.83 8.62
N HIS A 76 2.33 6.78 8.00
CA HIS A 76 1.18 6.46 7.14
C HIS A 76 1.57 5.58 5.95
N SER A 77 2.74 5.82 5.35
CA SER A 77 3.24 5.00 4.25
C SER A 77 3.52 3.55 4.67
N VAL A 78 4.10 3.32 5.87
CA VAL A 78 4.27 1.97 6.42
C VAL A 78 2.92 1.29 6.60
N THR A 79 1.94 1.97 7.22
CA THR A 79 0.58 1.42 7.40
C THR A 79 -0.05 1.05 6.05
N ASN A 80 0.07 1.92 5.04
CA ASN A 80 -0.44 1.63 3.70
C ASN A 80 0.22 0.39 3.08
N GLN A 81 1.53 0.18 3.29
CA GLN A 81 2.22 -0.99 2.77
C GLN A 81 1.87 -2.26 3.57
N ILE A 82 1.71 -2.18 4.89
CA ILE A 82 1.30 -3.34 5.72
C ILE A 82 -0.04 -3.91 5.24
N LEU A 83 -1.01 -3.05 4.89
CA LEU A 83 -2.30 -3.46 4.34
C LEU A 83 -2.20 -4.22 3.00
N GLN A 84 -1.05 -4.11 2.32
CA GLN A 84 -0.78 -4.72 1.03
C GLN A 84 0.11 -5.97 1.10
N VAL A 85 0.61 -6.31 2.30
CA VAL A 85 1.56 -7.43 2.49
C VAL A 85 0.89 -8.77 2.25
N ILE A 86 -0.31 -8.96 2.79
CA ILE A 86 -1.01 -10.25 2.81
C ILE A 86 -2.35 -10.11 2.10
N GLY A 87 -2.57 -10.96 1.10
CA GLY A 87 -3.87 -11.30 0.56
C GLY A 87 -4.29 -12.68 1.05
N PHE A 88 -5.59 -12.91 1.22
CA PHE A 88 -6.09 -14.22 1.61
C PHE A 88 -7.52 -14.46 1.11
N ALA A 89 -7.86 -15.74 0.95
CA ALA A 89 -9.20 -16.22 0.72
C ALA A 89 -9.42 -17.44 1.61
N ILE A 90 -10.41 -17.37 2.54
CA ILE A 90 -10.68 -18.39 3.53
C ILE A 90 -12.20 -18.46 3.79
N MET A 91 -12.79 -19.66 3.65
CA MET A 91 -14.20 -19.94 4.00
C MET A 91 -15.20 -18.95 3.39
N GLY A 92 -14.99 -18.55 2.13
CA GLY A 92 -15.89 -17.63 1.43
C GLY A 92 -15.62 -16.15 1.69
N PHE A 93 -14.60 -15.81 2.47
CA PHE A 93 -14.13 -14.46 2.64
C PHE A 93 -12.79 -14.29 1.93
N ALA A 94 -12.69 -13.36 0.99
CA ALA A 94 -11.44 -13.01 0.34
C ALA A 94 -11.14 -11.52 0.53
N PHE A 95 -9.88 -11.23 0.80
CA PHE A 95 -9.33 -9.88 0.84
C PHE A 95 -7.94 -9.87 0.25
N ASN A 96 -7.74 -9.11 -0.83
CA ASN A 96 -6.44 -8.82 -1.38
C ASN A 96 -6.46 -7.40 -1.92
N TYR A 97 -5.63 -6.53 -1.34
CA TYR A 97 -5.51 -5.13 -1.71
C TYR A 97 -4.07 -4.80 -2.05
N VAL A 98 -3.84 -4.26 -3.24
CA VAL A 98 -2.53 -3.76 -3.66
C VAL A 98 -2.70 -2.43 -4.39
N SER A 99 -1.90 -1.44 -3.99
CA SER A 99 -1.82 -0.11 -4.58
C SER A 99 -0.40 0.16 -5.07
N GLY A 100 -0.17 0.04 -6.36
CA GLY A 100 1.13 0.11 -7.03
C GLY A 100 1.59 -1.23 -7.58
N LEU A 101 2.87 -1.36 -7.84
CA LEU A 101 3.46 -2.61 -8.33
C LEU A 101 3.32 -3.73 -7.30
N TYR A 102 3.06 -4.94 -7.78
CA TYR A 102 3.10 -6.13 -6.94
C TYR A 102 3.82 -7.29 -7.62
N LEU A 103 4.42 -8.10 -6.79
CA LEU A 103 4.92 -9.43 -7.09
C LEU A 103 4.51 -10.31 -5.91
N THR A 104 3.57 -11.21 -6.13
CA THR A 104 3.03 -12.09 -5.09
C THR A 104 3.56 -13.51 -5.24
N ILE A 105 3.80 -14.14 -4.10
CA ILE A 105 3.97 -15.58 -3.96
C ILE A 105 2.83 -16.04 -3.06
N GLY A 106 2.02 -16.95 -3.58
CA GLY A 106 0.84 -17.49 -2.91
C GLY A 106 0.90 -19.00 -2.73
N LEU A 107 0.08 -19.45 -1.80
CA LEU A 107 -0.26 -20.85 -1.60
C LEU A 107 -1.75 -21.01 -1.82
N ASP A 108 -2.11 -21.78 -2.84
CA ASP A 108 -3.46 -22.26 -3.05
C ASP A 108 -3.60 -23.67 -2.42
N LEU A 109 -4.47 -23.77 -1.44
CA LEU A 109 -4.75 -25.00 -0.67
C LEU A 109 -6.18 -25.50 -0.92
N THR A 110 -6.87 -24.98 -1.93
CA THR A 110 -8.28 -25.28 -2.23
C THR A 110 -8.49 -26.77 -2.50
N ASP A 111 -7.83 -27.34 -3.49
CA ASP A 111 -7.94 -28.75 -3.85
C ASP A 111 -6.64 -29.53 -3.57
N SER A 112 -5.52 -28.87 -3.70
CA SER A 112 -4.18 -29.44 -3.50
C SER A 112 -3.20 -28.30 -3.24
N ILE A 113 -2.07 -28.61 -2.59
CA ILE A 113 -1.03 -27.60 -2.36
C ILE A 113 -0.41 -27.17 -3.69
N LYS A 114 -0.69 -25.96 -4.12
CA LYS A 114 -0.10 -25.33 -5.31
C LYS A 114 0.55 -24.02 -4.96
N LEU A 115 1.71 -23.74 -5.57
CA LEU A 115 2.34 -22.43 -5.54
C LEU A 115 1.72 -21.56 -6.63
N ASP A 116 1.26 -20.37 -6.26
CA ASP A 116 0.79 -19.34 -7.17
C ASP A 116 1.76 -18.16 -7.23
N PHE A 117 1.87 -17.54 -8.39
CA PHE A 117 2.72 -16.38 -8.62
C PHE A 117 1.94 -15.33 -9.38
N GLY A 118 1.93 -14.11 -8.85
CA GLY A 118 1.25 -12.98 -9.47
C GLY A 118 2.16 -11.78 -9.61
N ALA A 119 1.99 -11.03 -10.70
CA ALA A 119 2.67 -9.75 -10.90
C ALA A 119 1.76 -8.77 -11.64
N GLY A 120 1.86 -7.49 -11.32
CA GLY A 120 1.07 -6.45 -12.00
C GLY A 120 1.10 -5.11 -11.30
N ILE A 121 0.11 -4.27 -11.64
CA ILE A 121 -0.05 -2.94 -11.09
C ILE A 121 -1.45 -2.81 -10.54
N SER A 122 -1.58 -2.58 -9.24
CA SER A 122 -2.80 -2.47 -8.45
C SER A 122 -3.77 -3.65 -8.66
N LYS A 123 -4.13 -4.29 -7.59
CA LYS A 123 -5.03 -5.45 -7.57
C LYS A 123 -6.02 -5.27 -6.43
N PHE A 124 -7.21 -5.74 -6.67
CA PHE A 124 -8.20 -5.85 -5.63
C PHE A 124 -8.99 -7.15 -5.81
N ASP A 125 -9.13 -7.90 -4.74
CA ASP A 125 -10.02 -9.05 -4.62
C ASP A 125 -10.74 -8.94 -3.28
N PHE A 126 -12.05 -8.84 -3.31
CA PHE A 126 -12.90 -8.84 -2.13
C PHE A 126 -14.12 -9.70 -2.41
N ASN A 127 -14.31 -10.70 -1.60
CA ASN A 127 -15.41 -11.63 -1.76
C ASN A 127 -16.06 -11.90 -0.41
N LEU A 128 -17.38 -11.96 -0.38
CA LEU A 128 -18.18 -12.32 0.79
C LEU A 128 -19.14 -13.45 0.43
N ASN A 129 -18.97 -14.59 1.10
CA ASN A 129 -19.84 -15.76 1.01
C ASN A 129 -19.92 -16.40 -0.41
N ASN A 130 -18.95 -16.14 -1.28
CA ASN A 130 -18.72 -16.83 -2.54
C ASN A 130 -17.53 -17.77 -2.36
N GLU A 131 -17.43 -18.82 -3.19
CA GLU A 131 -16.27 -19.73 -3.23
C GLU A 131 -15.85 -20.22 -1.82
N LYS A 132 -16.79 -20.85 -1.11
CA LYS A 132 -16.59 -21.28 0.30
C LYS A 132 -15.44 -22.27 0.47
N ASP A 133 -15.06 -22.97 -0.59
CA ASP A 133 -13.99 -23.95 -0.59
C ASP A 133 -12.62 -23.36 -0.91
N ARG A 134 -12.57 -22.08 -1.34
CA ARG A 134 -11.32 -21.39 -1.66
C ARG A 134 -10.49 -21.13 -0.41
N LEU A 135 -9.25 -21.63 -0.42
CA LEU A 135 -8.28 -21.46 0.64
C LEU A 135 -6.94 -21.01 0.03
N GLU A 136 -6.65 -19.73 0.09
CA GLU A 136 -5.46 -19.12 -0.51
C GLU A 136 -4.83 -18.10 0.44
N VAL A 137 -3.50 -17.99 0.39
CA VAL A 137 -2.72 -16.96 1.08
C VAL A 137 -1.64 -16.43 0.16
N ASP A 138 -1.64 -15.14 -0.08
CA ASP A 138 -0.67 -14.42 -0.92
C ASP A 138 0.22 -13.50 -0.10
N PHE A 139 1.50 -13.47 -0.42
CA PHE A 139 2.48 -12.51 0.14
C PHE A 139 3.02 -11.60 -0.95
N ASN A 140 2.88 -10.30 -0.76
CA ASN A 140 3.37 -9.29 -1.70
C ASN A 140 4.81 -8.89 -1.38
N LEU A 141 5.76 -9.39 -2.14
CA LEU A 141 7.19 -9.13 -1.97
C LEU A 141 7.56 -7.66 -2.20
N VAL A 142 6.86 -6.96 -3.11
CA VAL A 142 7.10 -5.54 -3.36
C VAL A 142 6.71 -4.71 -2.12
N ALA A 143 5.58 -5.02 -1.48
CA ALA A 143 5.19 -4.34 -0.24
C ALA A 143 6.23 -4.54 0.88
N PHE A 144 6.78 -5.75 1.04
CA PHE A 144 7.89 -6.01 1.97
C PHE A 144 9.12 -5.16 1.64
N ALA A 145 9.55 -5.14 0.38
CA ALA A 145 10.70 -4.35 -0.05
C ALA A 145 10.50 -2.84 0.21
N VAL A 146 9.29 -2.33 -0.05
CA VAL A 146 8.94 -0.92 0.20
C VAL A 146 8.91 -0.62 1.70
N ILE A 147 8.39 -1.51 2.55
CA ILE A 147 8.45 -1.35 4.02
C ILE A 147 9.91 -1.28 4.50
N PHE A 148 10.76 -2.17 4.00
CA PHE A 148 12.18 -2.13 4.33
C PHE A 148 12.84 -0.82 3.92
N TRP A 149 12.55 -0.33 2.71
CA TRP A 149 13.03 0.96 2.23
C TRP A 149 12.54 2.12 3.10
N ILE A 150 11.25 2.15 3.46
CA ILE A 150 10.68 3.19 4.34
C ILE A 150 11.35 3.16 5.71
N ASN A 151 11.58 1.99 6.31
CA ASN A 151 12.25 1.86 7.60
C ASN A 151 13.68 2.40 7.57
N LYS A 152 14.42 2.14 6.48
CA LYS A 152 15.76 2.72 6.27
C LYS A 152 15.70 4.25 6.16
N LEU A 153 14.70 4.78 5.47
CA LEU A 153 14.48 6.21 5.33
C LEU A 153 14.11 6.86 6.68
N MET A 154 13.27 6.19 7.50
CA MET A 154 12.93 6.66 8.84
C MET A 154 14.15 6.77 9.76
N LYS A 155 15.07 5.80 9.71
CA LYS A 155 16.34 5.85 10.46
C LYS A 155 17.16 7.05 10.03
N LYS A 156 17.33 7.26 8.71
CA LYS A 156 18.09 8.39 8.18
C LYS A 156 17.51 9.75 8.61
N VAL A 157 16.19 9.91 8.55
CA VAL A 157 15.51 11.14 9.03
C VAL A 157 15.78 11.40 10.51
N LYS A 158 15.77 10.35 11.35
CA LYS A 158 16.09 10.48 12.79
C LYS A 158 17.54 10.88 13.02
N GLU A 159 18.49 10.28 12.31
CA GLU A 159 19.92 10.60 12.41
C GLU A 159 20.19 12.07 12.02
N GLU A 160 19.62 12.54 10.90
CA GLU A 160 19.75 13.93 10.48
C GLU A 160 19.17 14.91 11.52
N ALA A 161 18.02 14.58 12.11
CA ALA A 161 17.41 15.40 13.16
C ALA A 161 18.29 15.51 14.43
N ILE A 162 18.94 14.41 14.85
CA ILE A 162 19.85 14.40 16.02
C ILE A 162 21.08 15.27 15.74
N ILE A 163 21.71 15.13 14.56
CA ILE A 163 22.92 15.92 14.19
C ILE A 163 22.62 17.42 14.26
N ILE A 164 21.47 17.85 13.77
CA ILE A 164 21.07 19.27 13.80
C ILE A 164 20.85 19.75 15.23
N GLN A 165 20.16 18.97 16.05
CA GLN A 165 19.91 19.31 17.44
C GLN A 165 21.23 19.46 18.23
N THR A 166 22.18 18.56 18.00
CA THR A 166 23.50 18.61 18.66
C THR A 166 24.32 19.82 18.21
N SER A 167 24.28 20.14 16.92
CA SER A 167 25.00 21.30 16.36
C SER A 167 24.42 22.65 16.82
N SER A 168 23.16 22.71 17.19
CA SER A 168 22.53 23.93 17.72
C SER A 168 22.90 24.20 19.21
N ILE A 169 23.10 23.14 19.98
CA ILE A 169 23.47 23.23 21.42
C ILE A 169 24.96 23.67 21.58
N GLY A 170 25.84 23.26 20.66
CA GLY A 170 27.27 23.61 20.71
C GLY A 170 27.61 25.05 20.29
N LYS A 171 26.61 25.86 19.90
CA LYS A 171 26.78 27.26 19.49
C LYS A 171 26.34 28.28 20.56
N THR A 172 25.84 27.81 21.69
CA THR A 172 25.53 28.64 22.86
C THR A 172 26.67 28.55 23.87
#